data_694ef8620a58663dc208f7f5fa2a36a6
#
_entry.id   694ef8620a58663dc208f7f5fa2a36a6
#
_cell.length_a   1.000
_cell.length_b   1.000
_cell.length_c   1.000
_cell.angle_alpha   90.00
_cell.angle_beta   90.00
_cell.angle_gamma   90.00
#
_symmetry.space_group_name_H-M   'P 1'
#
loop_
_entity.id
_entity.type
_entity.pdbx_description
1 polymer ?
#
loop_
_entity_poly.entity_id
_entity_poly.type
_entity_poly.pdbx_seq_one_letter_code
_entity_poly.pdbx_strand_id
1 'polypeptide(L)'
;KDDLNGHWSTADNETKQLMLDTFESIRAKANSPAELESLFEKFATDKREQLGDLYRYRRVDQHGLYAARRNVENPGKPGYRYDVLHPVTQKPCEKPYWGWRFPESTMKKLLAEDRIIFGDTETKIPELKVYLREVRFPLRSVFALDARKGSNDLDRLFGSRDVFKNPKPVELLGRILPYVTSHG
;
A
#
# COMPACT_ATOMS: atom_id res chain seq x y z
N LYS A 1 4.56 -20.71 -12.83
CA LYS A 1 4.74 -19.27 -13.16
C LYS A 1 4.25 -18.33 -12.05
N ASP A 2 3.44 -18.83 -11.11
CA ASP A 2 2.80 -18.02 -10.06
C ASP A 2 3.67 -17.82 -8.81
N ASP A 3 4.67 -18.67 -8.60
CA ASP A 3 5.53 -18.62 -7.40
C ASP A 3 6.54 -17.46 -7.37
N LEU A 4 6.88 -16.87 -8.51
CA LEU A 4 7.87 -15.79 -8.56
C LEU A 4 7.28 -14.42 -8.25
N ASN A 5 5.98 -14.19 -8.42
CA ASN A 5 5.37 -12.87 -8.21
C ASN A 5 5.27 -12.47 -6.72
N GLY A 6 5.31 -13.42 -5.80
CA GLY A 6 5.33 -13.15 -4.36
C GLY A 6 6.71 -12.80 -3.82
N HIS A 7 7.77 -13.36 -4.40
CA HIS A 7 9.15 -13.24 -3.91
C HIS A 7 9.82 -11.90 -4.22
N TRP A 8 9.31 -11.13 -5.20
CA TRP A 8 9.90 -9.86 -5.62
C TRP A 8 9.15 -8.63 -5.09
N SER A 9 8.48 -8.76 -3.97
CA SER A 9 7.83 -7.65 -3.29
C SER A 9 8.03 -7.73 -1.78
N THR A 10 8.30 -6.60 -1.15
CA THR A 10 8.41 -6.49 0.32
C THR A 10 7.26 -5.70 0.92
N ALA A 11 6.91 -6.00 2.16
CA ALA A 11 6.06 -5.15 2.98
C ALA A 11 6.84 -3.97 3.59
N ASP A 12 8.18 -4.07 3.64
CA ASP A 12 9.05 -3.12 4.30
C ASP A 12 9.24 -1.86 3.44
N ASN A 13 8.97 -0.73 4.04
CA ASN A 13 9.17 0.60 3.48
C ASN A 13 9.18 1.60 4.63
N GLU A 14 10.23 2.39 4.74
CA GLU A 14 10.43 3.35 5.84
C GLU A 14 9.27 4.35 5.96
N THR A 15 8.78 4.87 4.83
CA THR A 15 7.64 5.80 4.83
C THR A 15 6.35 5.12 5.27
N LYS A 16 6.12 3.86 4.84
CA LYS A 16 4.97 3.07 5.30
C LYS A 16 5.05 2.84 6.81
N GLN A 17 6.23 2.45 7.31
CA GLN A 17 6.42 2.23 8.75
C GLN A 17 6.19 3.51 9.54
N LEU A 18 6.76 4.64 9.11
CA LEU A 18 6.51 5.95 9.71
C LEU A 18 5.02 6.27 9.83
N MET A 19 4.24 6.01 8.77
CA MET A 19 2.79 6.25 8.78
C MET A 19 2.07 5.33 9.77
N LEU A 20 2.44 4.05 9.81
CA LEU A 20 1.82 3.08 10.72
C LEU A 20 2.14 3.39 12.18
N ASP A 21 3.41 3.69 12.51
CA ASP A 21 3.83 4.03 13.87
C ASP A 21 3.17 5.33 14.36
N THR A 22 3.09 6.34 13.48
CA THR A 22 2.40 7.60 13.78
C THR A 22 0.91 7.36 14.00
N PHE A 23 0.27 6.54 13.18
CA PHE A 23 -1.14 6.18 13.35
C PHE A 23 -1.39 5.53 14.70
N GLU A 24 -0.59 4.53 15.10
CA GLU A 24 -0.75 3.87 16.40
C GLU A 24 -0.49 4.83 17.57
N SER A 25 0.49 5.73 17.44
CA SER A 25 0.75 6.77 18.44
C SER A 25 -0.41 7.75 18.61
N ILE A 26 -1.04 8.19 17.52
CA ILE A 26 -2.21 9.08 17.54
C ILE A 26 -3.42 8.33 18.07
N ARG A 27 -3.64 7.07 17.63
CA ARG A 27 -4.75 6.20 18.08
C ARG A 27 -4.74 5.99 19.58
N ALA A 28 -3.57 5.84 20.18
CA ALA A 28 -3.43 5.69 21.63
C ALA A 28 -3.82 6.94 22.43
N LYS A 29 -3.87 8.12 21.79
CA LYS A 29 -4.15 9.42 22.42
C LYS A 29 -5.52 9.99 22.07
N ALA A 30 -6.09 9.56 20.95
CA ALA A 30 -7.36 10.07 20.45
C ALA A 30 -8.53 9.56 21.31
N ASN A 31 -9.44 10.47 21.67
CA ASN A 31 -10.63 10.18 22.49
C ASN A 31 -11.84 9.76 21.64
N SER A 32 -11.76 9.96 20.32
CA SER A 32 -12.84 9.60 19.39
C SER A 32 -12.31 9.26 18.00
N PRO A 33 -13.08 8.48 17.18
CA PRO A 33 -12.72 8.22 15.79
C PRO A 33 -12.54 9.49 14.95
N ALA A 34 -13.37 10.52 15.18
CA ALA A 34 -13.29 11.79 14.45
C ALA A 34 -12.01 12.57 14.82
N GLU A 35 -11.60 12.53 16.09
CA GLU A 35 -10.34 13.13 16.54
C GLU A 35 -9.14 12.40 15.93
N LEU A 36 -9.17 11.06 15.92
CA LEU A 36 -8.12 10.23 15.29
C LEU A 36 -7.96 10.58 13.81
N GLU A 37 -9.06 10.67 13.06
CA GLU A 37 -9.05 11.02 11.64
C GLU A 37 -8.47 12.43 11.43
N SER A 38 -8.93 13.42 12.19
CA SER A 38 -8.48 14.81 12.09
C SER A 38 -6.98 14.95 12.39
N LEU A 39 -6.50 14.32 13.47
CA LEU A 39 -5.09 14.37 13.85
C LEU A 39 -4.20 13.69 12.82
N PHE A 40 -4.63 12.54 12.29
CA PHE A 40 -3.85 11.85 11.26
C PHE A 40 -3.87 12.58 9.93
N GLU A 41 -5.00 13.17 9.53
CA GLU A 41 -5.08 13.99 8.31
C GLU A 41 -4.16 15.20 8.38
N LYS A 42 -4.09 15.87 9.55
CA LYS A 42 -3.14 16.96 9.78
C LYS A 42 -1.70 16.49 9.60
N PHE A 43 -1.29 15.41 10.28
CA PHE A 43 0.04 14.82 10.11
C PHE A 43 0.34 14.50 8.63
N ALA A 44 -0.59 13.83 7.95
CA ALA A 44 -0.40 13.45 6.55
C ALA A 44 -0.27 14.67 5.63
N THR A 45 -1.01 15.75 5.91
CA THR A 45 -0.96 17.00 5.15
C THR A 45 0.36 17.71 5.37
N ASP A 46 0.82 17.83 6.62
CA ASP A 46 2.09 18.46 6.97
C ASP A 46 3.29 17.72 6.36
N LYS A 47 3.17 16.40 6.20
CA LYS A 47 4.22 15.53 5.66
C LYS A 47 4.01 15.10 4.20
N ARG A 48 3.11 15.74 3.47
CA ARG A 48 2.68 15.34 2.12
C ARG A 48 3.83 15.04 1.17
N GLU A 49 4.84 15.90 1.11
CA GLU A 49 6.00 15.71 0.23
C GLU A 49 6.84 14.49 0.64
N GLN A 50 7.07 14.31 1.95
CA GLN A 50 7.79 13.15 2.49
C GLN A 50 7.04 11.84 2.25
N LEU A 51 5.72 11.85 2.37
CA LEU A 51 4.87 10.67 2.16
C LEU A 51 4.72 10.30 0.68
N GLY A 52 4.87 11.25 -0.23
CA GLY A 52 4.80 11.02 -1.67
C GLY A 52 3.54 10.25 -2.06
N ASP A 53 3.72 9.13 -2.77
CA ASP A 53 2.60 8.28 -3.23
C ASP A 53 1.78 7.67 -2.08
N LEU A 54 2.33 7.53 -0.90
CA LEU A 54 1.62 6.96 0.25
C LEU A 54 0.68 7.96 0.92
N TYR A 55 0.76 9.27 0.61
CA TYR A 55 -0.19 10.28 1.09
C TYR A 55 -1.65 9.92 0.81
N ARG A 56 -1.93 9.13 -0.24
CA ARG A 56 -3.30 8.66 -0.55
C ARG A 56 -3.94 7.81 0.55
N TYR A 57 -3.13 7.18 1.44
CA TYR A 57 -3.57 6.35 2.56
C TYR A 57 -3.84 7.14 3.83
N ARG A 58 -4.27 8.40 3.72
CA ARG A 58 -4.53 9.29 4.86
C ARG A 58 -5.88 9.11 5.53
N ARG A 59 -6.78 8.34 4.92
CA ARG A 59 -8.09 8.04 5.53
C ARG A 59 -7.94 6.99 6.61
N VAL A 60 -8.75 7.12 7.65
CA VAL A 60 -8.69 6.28 8.85
C VAL A 60 -10.05 5.60 9.09
N ASP A 61 -10.04 4.35 9.50
CA ASP A 61 -11.18 3.69 10.13
C ASP A 61 -10.70 2.77 11.26
N GLN A 62 -11.62 1.98 11.83
CA GLN A 62 -11.32 1.03 12.91
C GLN A 62 -10.27 -0.03 12.53
N HIS A 63 -10.07 -0.30 11.25
CA HIS A 63 -9.15 -1.29 10.73
C HIS A 63 -7.78 -0.71 10.35
N GLY A 64 -7.64 0.61 10.29
CA GLY A 64 -6.36 1.29 10.03
C GLY A 64 -6.41 2.33 8.91
N LEU A 65 -5.23 2.62 8.38
CA LEU A 65 -5.05 3.59 7.29
C LEU A 65 -5.44 2.98 5.95
N TYR A 66 -6.24 3.69 5.16
CA TYR A 66 -6.67 3.21 3.85
C TYR A 66 -6.73 4.30 2.78
N ALA A 67 -6.73 3.86 1.54
CA ALA A 67 -7.05 4.67 0.36
C ALA A 67 -8.32 4.14 -0.31
N ALA A 68 -9.20 5.06 -0.72
CA ALA A 68 -10.32 4.72 -1.58
C ALA A 68 -9.82 4.55 -3.03
N ARG A 69 -10.15 3.43 -3.66
CA ARG A 69 -9.71 3.10 -5.01
C ARG A 69 -10.83 2.49 -5.85
N ARG A 70 -10.88 2.85 -7.13
CA ARG A 70 -11.79 2.23 -8.10
C ARG A 70 -11.32 0.82 -8.52
N ASN A 71 -10.70 0.07 -7.62
CA ASN A 71 -10.21 -1.29 -7.88
C ASN A 71 -11.35 -2.33 -7.95
N VAL A 72 -12.58 -1.90 -7.99
CA VAL A 72 -13.77 -2.75 -8.18
C VAL A 72 -14.01 -3.15 -9.62
N GLU A 73 -13.30 -2.54 -10.57
CA GLU A 73 -13.35 -2.85 -12.01
C GLU A 73 -12.00 -3.36 -12.55
N ASN A 74 -12.05 -4.01 -13.72
CA ASN A 74 -10.89 -4.48 -14.47
C ASN A 74 -10.88 -3.81 -15.86
N PRO A 75 -10.30 -2.62 -16.00
CA PRO A 75 -10.29 -1.93 -17.29
C PRO A 75 -9.73 -2.81 -18.42
N GLY A 76 -10.43 -2.85 -19.54
CA GLY A 76 -10.03 -3.62 -20.72
C GLY A 76 -10.36 -5.12 -20.67
N LYS A 77 -11.00 -5.63 -19.61
CA LYS A 77 -11.42 -7.04 -19.51
C LYS A 77 -12.86 -7.15 -19.04
N PRO A 78 -13.71 -7.97 -19.69
CA PRO A 78 -15.06 -8.23 -19.22
C PRO A 78 -15.04 -8.78 -17.79
N GLY A 79 -15.84 -8.17 -16.93
CA GLY A 79 -16.02 -8.54 -15.53
C GLY A 79 -17.38 -9.15 -15.26
N TYR A 80 -17.67 -9.32 -13.97
CA TYR A 80 -18.95 -9.87 -13.50
C TYR A 80 -20.07 -8.83 -13.55
N ARG A 81 -21.30 -9.27 -13.76
CA ARG A 81 -22.49 -8.41 -13.83
C ARG A 81 -23.58 -8.94 -12.91
N TYR A 82 -23.58 -8.43 -11.71
CA TYR A 82 -24.60 -8.63 -10.67
C TYR A 82 -24.93 -7.28 -10.02
N ASP A 83 -26.00 -7.21 -9.25
CA ASP A 83 -26.39 -5.99 -8.56
C ASP A 83 -25.70 -5.87 -7.20
N VAL A 84 -25.14 -4.69 -6.94
CA VAL A 84 -24.66 -4.27 -5.62
C VAL A 84 -25.63 -3.18 -5.14
N LEU A 85 -26.37 -3.45 -4.09
CA LEU A 85 -27.36 -2.49 -3.58
C LEU A 85 -26.69 -1.42 -2.72
N HIS A 86 -27.09 -0.17 -2.95
CA HIS A 86 -26.65 0.94 -2.12
C HIS A 86 -27.31 0.83 -0.72
N PRO A 87 -26.54 0.97 0.38
CA PRO A 87 -27.04 0.68 1.73
C PRO A 87 -28.18 1.60 2.19
N VAL A 88 -28.22 2.84 1.68
CA VAL A 88 -29.25 3.83 2.05
C VAL A 88 -30.43 3.80 1.09
N THR A 89 -30.18 3.90 -0.22
CA THR A 89 -31.26 4.01 -1.23
C THR A 89 -31.88 2.66 -1.59
N GLN A 90 -31.22 1.55 -1.23
CA GLN A 90 -31.62 0.17 -1.57
C GLN A 90 -31.76 -0.10 -3.07
N LYS A 91 -31.25 0.80 -3.91
CA LYS A 91 -31.21 0.64 -5.36
C LYS A 91 -29.88 0.05 -5.81
N PRO A 92 -29.83 -0.63 -6.97
CA PRO A 92 -28.59 -1.10 -7.55
C PRO A 92 -27.64 0.06 -7.86
N CYS A 93 -26.40 -0.04 -7.39
CA CYS A 93 -25.35 0.92 -7.74
C CYS A 93 -25.00 0.84 -9.22
N GLU A 94 -24.51 1.95 -9.76
CA GLU A 94 -23.99 2.00 -11.12
C GLU A 94 -22.85 0.99 -11.28
N LYS A 95 -22.95 0.19 -12.35
CA LYS A 95 -21.93 -0.83 -12.64
C LYS A 95 -20.80 -0.23 -13.45
N PRO A 96 -19.54 -0.61 -13.16
CA PRO A 96 -18.43 -0.24 -14.02
C PRO A 96 -18.68 -0.67 -15.47
N TYR A 97 -18.15 0.09 -16.44
CA TYR A 97 -18.32 -0.19 -17.87
C TYR A 97 -17.94 -1.65 -18.22
N TRP A 98 -16.81 -2.14 -17.69
CA TRP A 98 -16.33 -3.51 -17.89
C TRP A 98 -16.98 -4.54 -16.96
N GLY A 99 -17.82 -4.11 -16.00
CA GLY A 99 -18.38 -4.94 -14.93
C GLY A 99 -17.48 -5.01 -13.71
N TRP A 100 -17.92 -5.76 -12.70
CA TRP A 100 -17.17 -5.93 -11.46
C TRP A 100 -15.95 -6.82 -11.63
N ARG A 101 -14.87 -6.45 -10.97
CA ARG A 101 -13.62 -7.24 -10.94
C ARG A 101 -13.77 -8.56 -10.21
N PHE A 102 -14.59 -8.58 -9.18
CA PHE A 102 -14.72 -9.70 -8.25
C PHE A 102 -15.97 -10.53 -8.54
N PRO A 103 -15.91 -11.88 -8.31
CA PRO A 103 -17.11 -12.71 -8.23
C PRO A 103 -18.06 -12.19 -7.15
N GLU A 104 -19.36 -12.46 -7.28
CA GLU A 104 -20.36 -12.01 -6.32
C GLU A 104 -20.07 -12.48 -4.88
N SER A 105 -19.58 -13.69 -4.70
CA SER A 105 -19.16 -14.21 -3.39
C SER A 105 -18.07 -13.36 -2.71
N THR A 106 -17.07 -12.95 -3.49
CA THR A 106 -16.01 -12.06 -3.00
C THR A 106 -16.54 -10.66 -2.69
N MET A 107 -17.43 -10.13 -3.53
CA MET A 107 -18.04 -8.83 -3.27
C MET A 107 -18.88 -8.85 -1.98
N LYS A 108 -19.66 -9.90 -1.76
CA LYS A 108 -20.43 -10.09 -0.51
C LYS A 108 -19.51 -10.11 0.72
N LYS A 109 -18.35 -10.76 0.62
CA LYS A 109 -17.35 -10.76 1.69
C LYS A 109 -16.79 -9.35 1.93
N LEU A 110 -16.42 -8.62 0.88
CA LEU A 110 -15.91 -7.24 0.99
C LEU A 110 -16.96 -6.29 1.60
N LEU A 111 -18.25 -6.49 1.29
CA LEU A 111 -19.34 -5.73 1.90
C LEU A 111 -19.47 -6.04 3.40
N ALA A 112 -19.41 -7.32 3.77
CA ALA A 112 -19.49 -7.76 5.17
C ALA A 112 -18.29 -7.27 6.00
N GLU A 113 -17.12 -7.11 5.38
CA GLU A 113 -15.89 -6.59 6.00
C GLU A 113 -15.81 -5.05 5.97
N ASP A 114 -16.87 -4.33 5.59
CA ASP A 114 -16.89 -2.86 5.44
C ASP A 114 -15.75 -2.33 4.54
N ARG A 115 -15.41 -3.07 3.50
CA ARG A 115 -14.33 -2.69 2.56
C ARG A 115 -14.82 -1.94 1.31
N ILE A 116 -16.12 -1.75 1.17
CA ILE A 116 -16.72 -1.03 0.04
C ILE A 116 -17.19 0.34 0.51
N ILE A 117 -16.76 1.38 -0.18
CA ILE A 117 -17.16 2.76 0.05
C ILE A 117 -18.21 3.10 -1.01
N PHE A 118 -19.39 3.45 -0.54
CA PHE A 118 -20.45 3.95 -1.39
C PHE A 118 -20.36 5.47 -1.55
N GLY A 119 -20.96 6.00 -2.62
CA GLY A 119 -21.21 7.43 -2.76
C GLY A 119 -22.42 7.86 -1.93
N ASP A 120 -22.84 9.10 -2.11
CA ASP A 120 -24.06 9.61 -1.47
C ASP A 120 -25.33 8.97 -2.07
N THR A 121 -25.24 8.50 -3.30
CA THR A 121 -26.32 7.84 -4.05
C THR A 121 -25.79 6.63 -4.83
N GLU A 122 -26.71 5.81 -5.32
CA GLU A 122 -26.44 4.65 -6.18
C GLU A 122 -25.83 5.01 -7.55
N THR A 123 -25.84 6.27 -7.94
CA THR A 123 -25.30 6.73 -9.24
C THR A 123 -23.79 6.80 -9.27
N LYS A 124 -23.14 6.70 -8.11
CA LYS A 124 -21.69 6.63 -8.02
C LYS A 124 -21.22 5.17 -7.95
N ILE A 125 -20.26 4.82 -8.81
CA ILE A 125 -19.60 3.51 -8.74
C ILE A 125 -18.88 3.39 -7.39
N PRO A 126 -19.17 2.34 -6.60
CA PRO A 126 -18.49 2.11 -5.33
C PRO A 126 -16.96 2.00 -5.45
N GLU A 127 -16.24 2.32 -4.39
CA GLU A 127 -14.78 2.23 -4.32
C GLU A 127 -14.36 1.16 -3.29
N LEU A 128 -13.18 0.60 -3.47
CA LEU A 128 -12.61 -0.37 -2.53
C LEU A 128 -11.68 0.34 -1.54
N LYS A 129 -11.81 0.04 -0.24
CA LYS A 129 -10.79 0.37 0.77
C LYS A 129 -9.57 -0.53 0.57
N VAL A 130 -8.43 0.06 0.26
CA VAL A 130 -7.14 -0.62 0.22
C VAL A 130 -6.33 -0.16 1.42
N TYR A 131 -6.05 -1.07 2.36
CA TYR A 131 -5.34 -0.73 3.59
C TYR A 131 -3.84 -0.62 3.37
N LEU A 132 -3.22 0.37 4.00
CA LEU A 132 -1.78 0.61 3.90
C LEU A 132 -0.96 -0.60 4.35
N ARG A 133 -1.38 -1.31 5.40
CA ARG A 133 -0.71 -2.52 5.90
C ARG A 133 -0.60 -3.63 4.86
N GLU A 134 -1.55 -3.70 3.92
CA GLU A 134 -1.60 -4.71 2.84
C GLU A 134 -0.74 -4.34 1.63
N VAL A 135 -0.24 -3.09 1.59
CA VAL A 135 0.56 -2.61 0.46
C VAL A 135 1.93 -3.27 0.46
N ARG A 136 2.28 -3.84 -0.68
CA ARG A 136 3.60 -4.40 -0.94
C ARG A 136 4.29 -3.57 -2.03
N PHE A 137 5.60 -3.47 -1.92
CA PHE A 137 6.45 -2.70 -2.82
C PHE A 137 7.26 -3.65 -3.68
N PRO A 138 7.06 -3.64 -5.01
CA PRO A 138 7.86 -4.47 -5.90
C PRO A 138 9.32 -4.01 -5.90
N LEU A 139 10.24 -4.96 -6.09
CA LEU A 139 11.64 -4.66 -6.32
C LEU A 139 11.77 -3.80 -7.58
N ARG A 140 12.48 -2.69 -7.49
CA ARG A 140 12.76 -1.86 -8.65
C ARG A 140 13.80 -2.55 -9.54
N SER A 141 13.60 -2.51 -10.84
CA SER A 141 14.54 -3.08 -11.83
C SER A 141 15.81 -2.24 -12.03
N VAL A 142 15.80 -0.98 -11.55
CA VAL A 142 16.92 -0.05 -11.68
C VAL A 142 17.24 0.57 -10.33
N PHE A 143 18.52 0.49 -9.95
CA PHE A 143 19.08 1.16 -8.77
C PHE A 143 20.11 2.18 -9.25
N ALA A 144 19.88 3.47 -8.97
CA ALA A 144 20.86 4.52 -9.19
C ALA A 144 21.78 4.60 -7.95
N LEU A 145 22.92 3.93 -8.01
CA LEU A 145 23.93 3.91 -6.96
C LEU A 145 25.32 4.24 -7.53
N ASP A 146 26.11 5.01 -6.78
CA ASP A 146 27.51 5.26 -7.12
C ASP A 146 28.33 3.96 -6.94
N ALA A 147 28.94 3.47 -8.01
CA ALA A 147 29.77 2.25 -7.99
C ALA A 147 30.96 2.34 -7.02
N ARG A 148 31.47 3.55 -6.75
CA ARG A 148 32.58 3.77 -5.82
C ARG A 148 32.23 3.48 -4.36
N LYS A 149 30.94 3.48 -4.01
CA LYS A 149 30.48 3.15 -2.64
C LYS A 149 30.97 1.78 -2.19
N GLY A 150 30.99 0.78 -3.05
CA GLY A 150 31.49 -0.55 -2.69
C GLY A 150 32.96 -0.55 -2.22
N SER A 151 33.85 0.14 -2.93
CA SER A 151 35.26 0.29 -2.52
C SER A 151 35.39 1.12 -1.25
N ASN A 152 34.56 2.16 -1.07
CA ASN A 152 34.59 2.95 0.16
C ASN A 152 34.05 2.15 1.37
N ASP A 153 33.10 1.25 1.17
CA ASP A 153 32.58 0.36 2.21
C ASP A 153 33.68 -0.64 2.66
N LEU A 154 34.47 -1.18 1.70
CA LEU A 154 35.63 -2.02 2.04
C LEU A 154 36.69 -1.26 2.83
N ASP A 155 37.06 -0.05 2.38
CA ASP A 155 38.01 0.80 3.05
C ASP A 155 37.60 1.09 4.51
N ARG A 156 36.32 1.40 4.71
CA ARG A 156 35.76 1.65 6.04
C ARG A 156 35.75 0.40 6.94
N LEU A 157 35.48 -0.79 6.37
CA LEU A 157 35.35 -2.03 7.14
C LEU A 157 36.68 -2.71 7.42
N PHE A 158 37.65 -2.63 6.48
CA PHE A 158 38.87 -3.40 6.50
C PHE A 158 40.16 -2.55 6.43
N GLY A 159 40.02 -1.22 6.30
CA GLY A 159 41.15 -0.32 6.11
C GLY A 159 41.89 -0.48 4.79
N SER A 160 41.28 -1.17 3.82
CA SER A 160 41.84 -1.42 2.49
C SER A 160 40.76 -1.63 1.45
N ARG A 161 41.00 -1.15 0.23
CA ARG A 161 40.13 -1.32 -0.92
C ARG A 161 40.39 -2.60 -1.72
N ASP A 162 41.53 -3.26 -1.44
CA ASP A 162 42.02 -4.39 -2.24
C ASP A 162 41.65 -5.77 -1.64
N VAL A 163 40.86 -5.78 -0.55
CA VAL A 163 40.43 -7.02 0.12
C VAL A 163 39.52 -7.85 -0.79
N PHE A 164 38.73 -7.20 -1.63
CA PHE A 164 37.81 -7.86 -2.54
C PHE A 164 37.70 -7.13 -3.90
N LYS A 165 37.83 -7.91 -4.98
CA LYS A 165 37.73 -7.36 -6.35
C LYS A 165 36.27 -7.10 -6.73
N ASN A 166 35.99 -5.91 -7.22
CA ASN A 166 34.65 -5.47 -7.67
C ASN A 166 33.57 -5.53 -6.55
N PRO A 167 33.81 -4.88 -5.41
CA PRO A 167 32.85 -4.87 -4.31
C PRO A 167 31.53 -4.21 -4.71
N LYS A 168 30.43 -4.76 -4.21
CA LYS A 168 29.12 -4.14 -4.33
C LYS A 168 28.82 -3.29 -3.10
N PRO A 169 28.18 -2.12 -3.25
CA PRO A 169 27.78 -1.30 -2.10
C PRO A 169 26.90 -2.08 -1.12
N VAL A 170 27.19 -1.94 0.19
CA VAL A 170 26.35 -2.52 1.25
C VAL A 170 24.90 -2.06 1.12
N GLU A 171 24.70 -0.80 0.69
CA GLU A 171 23.36 -0.24 0.42
C GLU A 171 22.60 -1.06 -0.65
N LEU A 172 23.27 -1.53 -1.71
CA LEU A 172 22.64 -2.37 -2.73
C LEU A 172 22.18 -3.71 -2.15
N LEU A 173 23.06 -4.35 -1.37
CA LEU A 173 22.74 -5.62 -0.71
C LEU A 173 21.58 -5.46 0.26
N GLY A 174 21.59 -4.41 1.08
CA GLY A 174 20.50 -4.09 2.00
C GLY A 174 19.15 -3.86 1.33
N ARG A 175 19.16 -3.33 0.09
CA ARG A 175 17.93 -3.15 -0.70
C ARG A 175 17.42 -4.45 -1.33
N ILE A 176 18.27 -5.42 -1.62
CA ILE A 176 17.90 -6.69 -2.27
C ILE A 176 17.52 -7.76 -1.25
N LEU A 177 18.27 -7.85 -0.15
CA LEU A 177 18.09 -8.89 0.87
C LEU A 177 16.65 -9.04 1.37
N PRO A 178 15.90 -7.97 1.68
CA PRO A 178 14.52 -8.10 2.15
C PRO A 178 13.56 -8.80 1.17
N TYR A 179 13.94 -8.88 -0.11
CA TYR A 179 13.13 -9.55 -1.14
C TYR A 179 13.46 -11.04 -1.30
N VAL A 180 14.65 -11.47 -0.88
CA VAL A 180 15.13 -12.85 -1.05
C VAL A 180 15.19 -13.60 0.26
N THR A 181 15.26 -12.90 1.39
CA THR A 181 15.17 -13.44 2.73
C THR A 181 13.74 -13.25 3.24
N SER A 182 12.77 -13.90 2.60
CA SER A 182 11.42 -13.96 3.14
C SER A 182 11.47 -14.74 4.45
N HIS A 183 11.06 -14.10 5.53
CA HIS A 183 10.92 -14.72 6.83
C HIS A 183 9.99 -15.93 6.73
N GLY A 184 10.52 -17.11 7.10
CA GLY A 184 9.72 -18.30 7.34
C GLY A 184 8.83 -18.09 8.58
#